data_22537b69e17743d437f7cd8565f22998
#
_entry.id   22537b69e17743d437f7cd8565f22998
#
_cell.length_a   1.000
_cell.length_b   1.000
_cell.length_c   1.000
_cell.angle_alpha   90.00
_cell.angle_beta   90.00
_cell.angle_gamma   90.00
#
_symmetry.space_group_name_H-M   'P 1'
#
loop_
_entity.id
_entity.type
_entity.pdbx_description
1 polymer ?
#
loop_
_entity_poly.entity_id
_entity_poly.type
_entity_poly.pdbx_seq_one_letter_code
_entity_poly.pdbx_strand_id
1 'polypeptide(L)'
;QTVMLIATYFGEQEIQWANSEESTMGLIISVLIIQLVAILGAHLTVLTVRKWGNIAVLIGLNVIWVGICLLSYCVYKPTEFYAIAILVGLVMGGIQTLSRSTYSAYLPETKDTTSFFSFYDVTEKLGIVIGMGVYGMIDQFTNNMRNATISLIVFFVLGMLLLFKVRKVSRVANE
;
A
#
# COMPACT_ATOMS: atom_id res chain seq x y z
N GLN A 1 0.99 0.51 -5.09
CA GLN A 1 0.45 0.21 -6.43
C GLN A 1 0.26 -1.29 -6.65
N THR A 2 1.21 -2.15 -6.28
CA THR A 2 1.08 -3.62 -6.37
C THR A 2 -0.23 -4.11 -5.76
N VAL A 3 -0.57 -3.66 -4.56
CA VAL A 3 -1.80 -4.08 -3.87
C VAL A 3 -3.07 -3.70 -4.64
N MET A 4 -3.10 -2.57 -5.34
CA MET A 4 -4.26 -2.18 -6.14
C MET A 4 -4.48 -3.12 -7.33
N LEU A 5 -3.40 -3.51 -8.02
CA LEU A 5 -3.46 -4.48 -9.12
C LEU A 5 -3.91 -5.86 -8.62
N ILE A 6 -3.36 -6.29 -7.48
CA ILE A 6 -3.72 -7.55 -6.84
C ILE A 6 -5.17 -7.53 -6.34
N ALA A 7 -5.65 -6.39 -5.78
CA ALA A 7 -7.00 -6.28 -5.25
C ALA A 7 -8.07 -6.48 -6.32
N THR A 8 -7.86 -5.99 -7.55
CA THR A 8 -8.79 -6.23 -8.66
C THR A 8 -8.82 -7.70 -9.05
N TYR A 9 -7.65 -8.33 -9.19
CA TYR A 9 -7.54 -9.74 -9.54
C TYR A 9 -8.11 -10.65 -8.43
N PHE A 10 -7.81 -10.35 -7.16
CA PHE A 10 -8.39 -11.02 -6.00
C PHE A 10 -9.91 -10.85 -5.94
N GLY A 11 -10.41 -9.64 -6.19
CA GLY A 11 -11.82 -9.34 -6.20
C GLY A 11 -12.59 -10.10 -7.28
N GLU A 12 -11.99 -10.34 -8.45
CA GLU A 12 -12.58 -11.10 -9.52
C GLU A 12 -12.69 -12.59 -9.20
N GLN A 13 -11.66 -13.17 -8.59
CA GLN A 13 -11.51 -14.61 -8.43
C GLN A 13 -12.06 -15.15 -7.09
N GLU A 14 -11.92 -14.38 -6.00
CA GLU A 14 -12.16 -14.85 -4.64
C GLU A 14 -13.49 -14.36 -4.05
N ILE A 15 -14.11 -13.32 -4.63
CA ILE A 15 -15.36 -12.77 -4.13
C ILE A 15 -16.55 -13.45 -4.82
N GLN A 16 -17.54 -13.80 -4.03
CA GLN A 16 -18.76 -14.47 -4.48
C GLN A 16 -19.74 -13.45 -5.09
N TRP A 17 -19.54 -13.13 -6.36
CA TRP A 17 -20.48 -12.32 -7.15
C TRP A 17 -21.64 -13.17 -7.66
N ALA A 18 -22.82 -12.59 -7.83
CA ALA A 18 -23.97 -13.30 -8.35
C ALA A 18 -23.82 -13.68 -9.84
N ASN A 19 -23.12 -12.83 -10.61
CA ASN A 19 -22.83 -13.05 -12.03
C ASN A 19 -21.60 -12.25 -12.48
N SER A 20 -21.14 -12.47 -13.72
CA SER A 20 -19.96 -11.80 -14.27
C SER A 20 -20.17 -10.28 -14.49
N GLU A 21 -21.39 -9.84 -14.76
CA GLU A 21 -21.69 -8.41 -14.89
C GLU A 21 -21.59 -7.70 -13.55
N GLU A 22 -22.11 -8.31 -12.48
CA GLU A 22 -22.00 -7.80 -11.11
C GLU A 22 -20.52 -7.75 -10.66
N SER A 23 -19.72 -8.76 -11.00
CA SER A 23 -18.28 -8.76 -10.74
C SER A 23 -17.60 -7.57 -11.40
N THR A 24 -17.82 -7.37 -12.70
CA THR A 24 -17.20 -6.26 -13.45
C THR A 24 -17.60 -4.91 -12.88
N MET A 25 -18.90 -4.70 -12.64
CA MET A 25 -19.40 -3.45 -12.07
C MET A 25 -18.89 -3.24 -10.65
N GLY A 26 -18.87 -4.30 -9.83
CA GLY A 26 -18.38 -4.25 -8.46
C GLY A 26 -16.91 -3.89 -8.38
N LEU A 27 -16.08 -4.43 -9.28
CA LEU A 27 -14.65 -4.07 -9.36
C LEU A 27 -14.46 -2.62 -9.79
N ILE A 28 -15.19 -2.14 -10.79
CA ILE A 28 -15.15 -0.73 -11.22
C ILE A 28 -15.52 0.19 -10.06
N ILE A 29 -16.60 -0.10 -9.36
CA ILE A 29 -17.06 0.66 -8.19
C ILE A 29 -15.99 0.65 -7.10
N SER A 30 -15.38 -0.51 -6.83
CA SER A 30 -14.31 -0.62 -5.83
C SER A 30 -13.10 0.24 -6.16
N VAL A 31 -12.67 0.26 -7.41
CA VAL A 31 -11.56 1.12 -7.86
C VAL A 31 -11.91 2.60 -7.70
N LEU A 32 -13.13 3.00 -8.06
CA LEU A 32 -13.60 4.37 -7.88
C LEU A 32 -13.65 4.77 -6.39
N ILE A 33 -14.14 3.88 -5.52
CA ILE A 33 -14.15 4.08 -4.08
C ILE A 33 -12.72 4.28 -3.57
N ILE A 34 -11.78 3.40 -3.96
CA ILE A 34 -10.36 3.51 -3.56
C ILE A 34 -9.80 4.88 -3.95
N GLN A 35 -10.04 5.33 -5.18
CA GLN A 35 -9.50 6.60 -5.68
C GLN A 35 -10.08 7.81 -4.95
N LEU A 36 -11.40 7.84 -4.75
CA LEU A 36 -12.05 8.96 -4.04
C LEU A 36 -11.64 9.00 -2.56
N VAL A 37 -11.62 7.84 -1.90
CA VAL A 37 -11.23 7.74 -0.50
C VAL A 37 -9.74 8.02 -0.30
N ALA A 38 -8.88 7.73 -1.29
CA ALA A 38 -7.46 8.04 -1.24
C ALA A 38 -7.18 9.56 -1.07
N ILE A 39 -8.04 10.42 -1.62
CA ILE A 39 -7.93 11.87 -1.44
C ILE A 39 -8.12 12.23 0.04
N LEU A 40 -9.15 11.65 0.68
CA LEU A 40 -9.38 11.84 2.12
C LEU A 40 -8.24 11.26 2.95
N GLY A 41 -7.75 10.08 2.58
CA GLY A 41 -6.61 9.42 3.23
C GLY A 41 -5.34 10.26 3.19
N ALA A 42 -5.01 10.86 2.05
CA ALA A 42 -3.89 11.77 1.91
C ALA A 42 -4.03 12.99 2.83
N HIS A 43 -5.22 13.60 2.88
CA HIS A 43 -5.49 14.75 3.75
C HIS A 43 -5.35 14.42 5.23
N LEU A 44 -5.96 13.31 5.68
CA LEU A 44 -5.87 12.84 7.07
C LEU A 44 -4.42 12.53 7.46
N THR A 45 -3.64 11.96 6.55
CA THR A 45 -2.22 11.67 6.77
C THR A 45 -1.42 12.95 7.02
N VAL A 46 -1.65 14.02 6.24
CA VAL A 46 -0.98 15.32 6.45
C VAL A 46 -1.29 15.88 7.84
N LEU A 47 -2.55 15.79 8.30
CA LEU A 47 -2.93 16.24 9.64
C LEU A 47 -2.25 15.41 10.74
N THR A 48 -2.13 14.11 10.54
CA THR A 48 -1.51 13.18 11.50
C THR A 48 0.00 13.40 11.58
N VAL A 49 0.65 13.66 10.45
CA VAL A 49 2.10 13.95 10.36
C VAL A 49 2.50 15.17 11.18
N ARG A 50 1.67 16.20 11.23
CA ARG A 50 1.93 17.41 12.04
C ARG A 50 2.08 17.11 13.53
N LYS A 51 1.45 16.03 14.03
CA LYS A 51 1.51 15.65 15.45
C LYS A 51 2.60 14.62 15.73
N TRP A 52 2.79 13.64 14.84
CA TRP A 52 3.60 12.44 15.13
C TRP A 52 4.86 12.33 14.28
N GLY A 53 5.00 13.18 13.25
CA GLY A 53 6.12 13.19 12.32
C GLY A 53 6.02 12.11 11.23
N ASN A 54 6.78 12.33 10.14
CA ASN A 54 6.68 11.55 8.91
C ASN A 54 6.92 10.05 9.13
N ILE A 55 8.03 9.68 9.77
CA ILE A 55 8.45 8.27 9.90
C ILE A 55 7.49 7.50 10.82
N ALA A 56 7.00 8.12 11.90
CA ALA A 56 6.06 7.46 12.80
C ALA A 56 4.73 7.15 12.10
N VAL A 57 4.23 8.08 11.30
CA VAL A 57 3.00 7.90 10.53
C VAL A 57 3.19 6.85 9.42
N LEU A 58 4.34 6.83 8.73
CA LEU A 58 4.66 5.77 7.76
C LEU A 58 4.65 4.38 8.39
N ILE A 59 5.22 4.23 9.58
CA ILE A 59 5.18 2.96 10.33
C ILE A 59 3.73 2.59 10.67
N GLY A 60 2.91 3.54 11.15
CA GLY A 60 1.50 3.32 11.43
C GLY A 60 0.71 2.86 10.20
N LEU A 61 0.93 3.49 9.04
CA LEU A 61 0.30 3.10 7.78
C LEU A 61 0.72 1.68 7.35
N ASN A 62 1.99 1.29 7.55
CA ASN A 62 2.44 -0.08 7.28
C ASN A 62 1.75 -1.11 8.21
N VAL A 63 1.56 -0.78 9.49
CA VAL A 63 0.82 -1.65 10.42
C VAL A 63 -0.63 -1.84 9.96
N ILE A 64 -1.28 -0.78 9.50
CA ILE A 64 -2.64 -0.88 8.95
C ILE A 64 -2.66 -1.73 7.68
N TRP A 65 -1.64 -1.64 6.81
CA TRP A 65 -1.51 -2.51 5.65
C TRP A 65 -1.40 -3.99 6.01
N VAL A 66 -0.62 -4.33 7.04
CA VAL A 66 -0.57 -5.71 7.56
C VAL A 66 -1.96 -6.16 8.02
N GLY A 67 -2.70 -5.29 8.72
CA GLY A 67 -4.08 -5.56 9.12
C GLY A 67 -5.02 -5.79 7.93
N ILE A 68 -4.91 -4.98 6.87
CA ILE A 68 -5.71 -5.14 5.64
C ILE A 68 -5.42 -6.50 4.97
N CYS A 69 -4.15 -6.91 4.88
CA CYS A 69 -3.79 -8.22 4.32
C CYS A 69 -4.36 -9.38 5.16
N LEU A 70 -4.41 -9.26 6.47
CA LEU A 70 -5.03 -10.27 7.35
C LEU A 70 -6.56 -10.28 7.19
N LEU A 71 -7.19 -9.11 7.12
CA LEU A 71 -8.65 -9.00 6.92
C LEU A 71 -9.07 -9.55 5.56
N SER A 72 -8.27 -9.34 4.50
CA SER A 72 -8.59 -9.84 3.16
C SER A 72 -8.73 -11.37 3.13
N TYR A 73 -8.08 -12.09 4.05
CA TYR A 73 -8.23 -13.54 4.17
C TYR A 73 -9.65 -13.98 4.56
N CYS A 74 -10.36 -13.14 5.30
CA CYS A 74 -11.70 -13.43 5.82
C CYS A 74 -12.84 -12.89 4.93
N VAL A 75 -12.51 -12.23 3.81
CA VAL A 75 -13.48 -11.59 2.94
C VAL A 75 -13.98 -12.55 1.85
N TYR A 76 -15.28 -12.69 1.76
CA TYR A 76 -15.96 -13.53 0.76
C TYR A 76 -17.12 -12.81 0.04
N LYS A 77 -17.71 -11.79 0.68
CA LYS A 77 -18.88 -11.09 0.18
C LYS A 77 -18.53 -9.75 -0.46
N PRO A 78 -19.30 -9.32 -1.48
CA PRO A 78 -19.09 -8.00 -2.11
C PRO A 78 -19.11 -6.84 -1.12
N THR A 79 -20.01 -6.86 -0.14
CA THR A 79 -20.12 -5.80 0.88
C THR A 79 -18.86 -5.69 1.75
N GLU A 80 -18.28 -6.82 2.12
CA GLU A 80 -17.02 -6.87 2.88
C GLU A 80 -15.84 -6.37 2.03
N PHE A 81 -15.85 -6.70 0.74
CA PHE A 81 -14.85 -6.24 -0.21
C PHE A 81 -14.87 -4.72 -0.38
N TYR A 82 -16.05 -4.07 -0.45
CA TYR A 82 -16.15 -2.62 -0.47
C TYR A 82 -15.64 -1.97 0.82
N ALA A 83 -15.88 -2.59 1.97
CA ALA A 83 -15.33 -2.09 3.24
C ALA A 83 -13.80 -2.11 3.25
N ILE A 84 -13.19 -3.19 2.73
CA ILE A 84 -11.73 -3.24 2.55
C ILE A 84 -11.26 -2.23 1.51
N ALA A 85 -11.97 -2.03 0.41
CA ALA A 85 -11.63 -1.02 -0.58
C ALA A 85 -11.55 0.40 0.02
N ILE A 86 -12.44 0.74 0.95
CA ILE A 86 -12.39 2.00 1.70
C ILE A 86 -11.10 2.08 2.55
N LEU A 87 -10.77 1.04 3.30
CA LEU A 87 -9.56 1.01 4.12
C LEU A 87 -8.29 1.10 3.26
N VAL A 88 -8.24 0.37 2.15
CA VAL A 88 -7.15 0.44 1.16
C VAL A 88 -7.00 1.86 0.63
N GLY A 89 -8.10 2.51 0.22
CA GLY A 89 -8.07 3.89 -0.26
C GLY A 89 -7.48 4.85 0.77
N LEU A 90 -7.97 4.81 2.02
CA LEU A 90 -7.47 5.67 3.10
C LEU A 90 -5.96 5.54 3.30
N VAL A 91 -5.45 4.33 3.34
CA VAL A 91 -4.03 4.08 3.62
C VAL A 91 -3.16 4.32 2.39
N MET A 92 -3.65 3.95 1.20
CA MET A 92 -2.91 4.09 -0.06
C MET A 92 -2.62 5.55 -0.40
N GLY A 93 -3.63 6.43 -0.31
CA GLY A 93 -3.43 7.87 -0.54
C GLY A 93 -2.43 8.49 0.42
N GLY A 94 -2.51 8.09 1.69
CA GLY A 94 -1.59 8.54 2.74
C GLY A 94 -0.16 8.09 2.52
N ILE A 95 0.05 6.79 2.27
CA ILE A 95 1.40 6.23 2.15
C ILE A 95 2.14 6.74 0.91
N GLN A 96 1.45 6.88 -0.23
CA GLN A 96 2.05 7.42 -1.45
C GLN A 96 2.50 8.86 -1.29
N THR A 97 1.62 9.71 -0.74
CA THR A 97 1.92 11.13 -0.51
C THR A 97 3.05 11.30 0.49
N LEU A 98 2.97 10.57 1.62
CA LEU A 98 3.93 10.71 2.70
C LEU A 98 5.30 10.11 2.37
N SER A 99 5.35 8.99 1.66
CA SER A 99 6.60 8.38 1.21
C SER A 99 7.40 9.33 0.32
N ARG A 100 6.75 9.92 -0.68
CA ARG A 100 7.38 10.87 -1.60
C ARG A 100 7.80 12.17 -0.90
N SER A 101 6.95 12.70 -0.02
CA SER A 101 7.27 13.88 0.79
C SER A 101 8.42 13.62 1.77
N THR A 102 8.47 12.46 2.40
CA THR A 102 9.56 12.08 3.30
C THR A 102 10.87 11.93 2.54
N TYR A 103 10.85 11.28 1.37
CA TYR A 103 12.03 11.18 0.51
C TYR A 103 12.56 12.57 0.14
N SER A 104 11.70 13.49 -0.28
CA SER A 104 12.06 14.88 -0.59
C SER A 104 12.74 15.59 0.59
N ALA A 105 12.26 15.36 1.81
CA ALA A 105 12.80 16.00 3.01
C ALA A 105 14.21 15.50 3.41
N TYR A 106 14.62 14.32 2.92
CA TYR A 106 15.94 13.74 3.15
C TYR A 106 16.92 13.95 2.00
N LEU A 107 16.50 14.63 0.92
CA LEU A 107 17.40 14.97 -0.18
C LEU A 107 18.42 16.03 0.27
N PRO A 108 19.69 15.89 -0.14
CA PRO A 108 20.67 16.94 0.05
C PRO A 108 20.30 18.20 -0.75
N GLU A 109 20.77 19.35 -0.32
CA GLU A 109 20.65 20.59 -1.10
C GLU A 109 21.45 20.46 -2.40
N THR A 110 20.73 20.25 -3.51
CA THR A 110 21.31 20.04 -4.84
C THR A 110 20.47 20.75 -5.91
N LYS A 111 21.13 21.16 -6.99
CA LYS A 111 20.46 21.73 -8.17
C LYS A 111 19.80 20.64 -9.03
N ASP A 112 20.21 19.39 -8.89
CA ASP A 112 19.70 18.23 -9.67
C ASP A 112 18.74 17.36 -8.86
N THR A 113 17.60 17.94 -8.48
CA THR A 113 16.51 17.21 -7.81
C THR A 113 15.85 16.19 -8.74
N THR A 114 15.89 16.40 -10.05
CA THR A 114 15.25 15.55 -11.05
C THR A 114 15.84 14.15 -11.07
N SER A 115 17.17 14.01 -11.03
CA SER A 115 17.85 12.70 -11.00
C SER A 115 17.47 11.90 -9.76
N PHE A 116 17.37 12.54 -8.60
CA PHE A 116 16.97 11.88 -7.37
C PHE A 116 15.53 11.37 -7.42
N PHE A 117 14.59 12.16 -7.95
CA PHE A 117 13.21 11.70 -8.11
C PHE A 117 13.07 10.61 -9.18
N SER A 118 13.88 10.66 -10.25
CA SER A 118 13.94 9.57 -11.23
C SER A 118 14.42 8.26 -10.59
N PHE A 119 15.41 8.32 -9.70
CA PHE A 119 15.87 7.16 -8.94
C PHE A 119 14.76 6.61 -8.02
N TYR A 120 14.02 7.49 -7.34
CA TYR A 120 12.87 7.09 -6.52
C TYR A 120 11.82 6.37 -7.38
N ASP A 121 11.45 6.93 -8.52
CA ASP A 121 10.44 6.35 -9.42
C ASP A 121 10.89 4.98 -9.97
N VAL A 122 12.18 4.82 -10.33
CA VAL A 122 12.74 3.52 -10.75
C VAL A 122 12.66 2.51 -9.61
N THR A 123 13.05 2.89 -8.40
CA THR A 123 13.00 2.01 -7.22
C THR A 123 11.56 1.59 -6.90
N GLU A 124 10.61 2.51 -7.01
CA GLU A 124 9.17 2.22 -6.86
C GLU A 124 8.70 1.18 -7.89
N LYS A 125 9.07 1.36 -9.18
CA LYS A 125 8.68 0.42 -10.24
C LYS A 125 9.32 -0.96 -10.06
N LEU A 126 10.60 -1.02 -9.67
CA LEU A 126 11.26 -2.28 -9.33
C LEU A 126 10.56 -2.98 -8.16
N GLY A 127 10.17 -2.25 -7.14
CA GLY A 127 9.39 -2.77 -6.02
C GLY A 127 8.05 -3.38 -6.46
N ILE A 128 7.35 -2.74 -7.41
CA ILE A 128 6.11 -3.28 -7.98
C ILE A 128 6.38 -4.60 -8.72
N VAL A 129 7.40 -4.64 -9.57
CA VAL A 129 7.75 -5.85 -10.35
C VAL A 129 8.10 -7.01 -9.43
N ILE A 130 8.93 -6.77 -8.41
CA ILE A 130 9.31 -7.80 -7.43
C ILE A 130 8.07 -8.27 -6.65
N GLY A 131 7.24 -7.33 -6.17
CA GLY A 131 6.03 -7.65 -5.42
C GLY A 131 5.04 -8.48 -6.22
N MET A 132 4.79 -8.12 -7.48
CA MET A 132 3.93 -8.87 -8.41
C MET A 132 4.52 -10.24 -8.74
N GLY A 133 5.84 -10.31 -8.97
CA GLY A 133 6.53 -11.57 -9.27
C GLY A 133 6.42 -12.57 -8.11
N VAL A 134 6.69 -12.13 -6.90
CA VAL A 134 6.58 -13.00 -5.70
C VAL A 134 5.12 -13.40 -5.46
N TYR A 135 4.17 -12.48 -5.62
CA TYR A 135 2.75 -12.80 -5.52
C TYR A 135 2.34 -13.88 -6.51
N GLY A 136 2.68 -13.71 -7.81
CA GLY A 136 2.33 -14.67 -8.86
C GLY A 136 3.00 -16.05 -8.66
N MET A 137 4.24 -16.07 -8.18
CA MET A 137 4.92 -17.34 -7.85
C MET A 137 4.20 -18.08 -6.72
N ILE A 138 3.86 -17.39 -5.64
CA ILE A 138 3.18 -18.02 -4.50
C ILE A 138 1.77 -18.46 -4.88
N ASP A 139 1.06 -17.70 -5.68
CA ASP A 139 -0.24 -18.08 -6.21
C ASP A 139 -0.16 -19.38 -7.03
N GLN A 140 0.82 -19.50 -7.94
CA GLN A 140 1.06 -20.71 -8.72
C GLN A 140 1.44 -21.93 -7.86
N PHE A 141 2.28 -21.74 -6.83
CA PHE A 141 2.72 -22.85 -5.99
C PHE A 141 1.65 -23.32 -5.00
N THR A 142 0.83 -22.40 -4.50
CA THR A 142 -0.19 -22.72 -3.48
C THR A 142 -1.57 -22.96 -4.07
N ASN A 143 -1.79 -22.59 -5.35
CA ASN A 143 -3.11 -22.54 -6.00
C ASN A 143 -4.16 -21.84 -5.12
N ASN A 144 -3.75 -20.80 -4.40
CA ASN A 144 -4.58 -20.08 -3.46
C ASN A 144 -4.14 -18.61 -3.35
N MET A 145 -4.93 -17.73 -3.94
CA MET A 145 -4.68 -16.29 -3.93
C MET A 145 -4.64 -15.67 -2.54
N ARG A 146 -5.39 -16.24 -1.58
CA ARG A 146 -5.39 -15.74 -0.21
C ARG A 146 -4.04 -15.92 0.44
N ASN A 147 -3.36 -17.06 0.20
CA ASN A 147 -1.99 -17.30 0.67
C ASN A 147 -0.99 -16.34 0.00
N ALA A 148 -1.17 -16.07 -1.29
CA ALA A 148 -0.35 -15.10 -2.00
C ALA A 148 -0.53 -13.68 -1.42
N THR A 149 -1.75 -13.29 -1.06
CA THR A 149 -2.02 -11.99 -0.41
C THR A 149 -1.36 -11.88 0.96
N ILE A 150 -1.37 -12.96 1.77
CA ILE A 150 -0.66 -12.98 3.06
C ILE A 150 0.85 -12.81 2.87
N SER A 151 1.43 -13.31 1.77
CA SER A 151 2.86 -13.17 1.53
C SER A 151 3.32 -11.71 1.42
N LEU A 152 2.42 -10.80 1.04
CA LEU A 152 2.71 -9.36 0.99
C LEU A 152 3.01 -8.78 2.38
N ILE A 153 2.55 -9.42 3.47
CA ILE A 153 2.87 -9.02 4.84
C ILE A 153 4.38 -8.98 5.06
N VAL A 154 5.13 -9.91 4.46
CA VAL A 154 6.59 -9.96 4.58
C VAL A 154 7.21 -8.65 4.07
N PHE A 155 6.74 -8.12 2.94
CA PHE A 155 7.23 -6.85 2.39
C PHE A 155 6.89 -5.66 3.30
N PHE A 156 5.68 -5.63 3.87
CA PHE A 156 5.29 -4.57 4.80
C PHE A 156 6.09 -4.63 6.10
N VAL A 157 6.34 -5.82 6.64
CA VAL A 157 7.17 -6.01 7.83
C VAL A 157 8.62 -5.61 7.56
N LEU A 158 9.20 -6.01 6.43
CA LEU A 158 10.54 -5.58 6.03
C LEU A 158 10.63 -4.06 5.88
N GLY A 159 9.66 -3.45 5.21
CA GLY A 159 9.55 -1.99 5.08
C GLY A 159 9.47 -1.30 6.45
N MET A 160 8.70 -1.85 7.37
CA MET A 160 8.57 -1.34 8.74
C MET A 160 9.89 -1.44 9.50
N LEU A 161 10.62 -2.55 9.40
CA LEU A 161 11.93 -2.72 10.04
C LEU A 161 12.95 -1.70 9.52
N LEU A 162 12.96 -1.46 8.20
CA LEU A 162 13.81 -0.44 7.60
C LEU A 162 13.46 0.97 8.09
N LEU A 163 12.17 1.30 8.20
CA LEU A 163 11.71 2.59 8.73
C LEU A 163 12.10 2.79 10.20
N PHE A 164 12.08 1.74 11.03
CA PHE A 164 12.59 1.83 12.40
C PHE A 164 14.08 2.14 12.45
N LYS A 165 14.88 1.56 11.54
CA LYS A 165 16.30 1.85 11.43
C LYS A 165 16.56 3.32 11.04
N VAL A 166 15.82 3.83 10.04
CA VAL A 166 15.88 5.24 9.62
C VAL A 166 15.51 6.18 10.78
N ARG A 167 14.43 5.85 11.52
CA ARG A 167 14.00 6.65 12.67
C ARG A 167 15.07 6.76 13.75
N LYS A 168 15.82 5.67 14.00
CA LYS A 168 16.91 5.66 14.98
C LYS A 168 18.07 6.57 14.54
N VAL A 169 18.47 6.48 13.28
CA VAL A 169 19.54 7.31 12.70
C VAL A 169 19.19 8.79 12.71
N SER A 170 17.97 9.14 12.33
CA SER A 170 17.48 10.54 12.31
C SER A 170 17.42 11.17 13.71
N ARG A 171 17.18 10.38 14.76
CA ARG A 171 17.24 10.90 16.14
C ARG A 171 18.67 11.22 16.58
N VAL A 172 19.61 10.32 16.28
CA VAL A 172 21.04 10.50 16.62
C VAL A 172 21.68 11.68 15.87
N ALA A 173 21.22 12.00 14.67
CA ALA A 173 21.72 13.13 13.88
C ALA A 173 21.20 14.50 14.37
N ASN A 174 20.15 14.52 15.20
CA ASN A 174 19.56 15.75 15.76
C ASN A 174 19.95 16.00 17.24
N GLU A 175 20.73 15.11 17.86
CA GLU A 175 21.39 15.26 19.18
C GLU A 175 22.83 15.72 19.00
#